data_247b2fbcd067a15d60979ecd4f122cc9
#
_entry.id   247b2fbcd067a15d60979ecd4f122cc9
#
_cell.length_a   1.000
_cell.length_b   1.000
_cell.length_c   1.000
_cell.angle_alpha   90.00
_cell.angle_beta   90.00
_cell.angle_gamma   90.00
#
_symmetry.space_group_name_H-M   'P 1'
#
loop_
_entity.id
_entity.type
_entity.pdbx_description
1 polymer ?
#
loop_
_entity_poly.entity_id
_entity_poly.type
_entity_poly.pdbx_seq_one_letter_code
_entity_poly.pdbx_strand_id
1 'polypeptide(L)'
;MRLGGAFALLLFILMIFVPSIRPAAIFPALSLGLFGADEAFQLETVRYYDLSNVGGTSRGWEREERILLCAPLRDAAPHLPMFFSHLRNLTYPHQLIDLAFLVGDSKDETLPLLSDLLAELQANPDIKQTFGEISVLEKDFGQKVNQDVESRHGFAAQASRRKSMAQARNWLLSAALRPTHSWVYWRDVDVETAPFTILEDLMRHNKDVIVPSKCTHGDALHGDSY
;
A
#
# COMPACT_ATOMS: atom_id res chain seq x y z
N MET A 1 -30.59 -60.14 4.57
CA MET A 1 -29.58 -59.21 3.99
C MET A 1 -30.13 -58.12 3.04
N ARG A 2 -31.43 -57.85 2.95
CA ARG A 2 -31.99 -56.81 2.05
C ARG A 2 -32.36 -55.47 2.71
N LEU A 3 -32.40 -55.38 4.02
CA LEU A 3 -32.73 -54.12 4.75
C LEU A 3 -31.53 -53.15 4.82
N GLY A 4 -30.29 -53.67 4.88
CA GLY A 4 -29.10 -52.83 5.00
C GLY A 4 -28.80 -51.99 3.75
N GLY A 5 -29.11 -52.53 2.56
CA GLY A 5 -28.90 -51.81 1.30
C GLY A 5 -29.85 -50.64 1.09
N ALA A 6 -31.13 -50.82 1.51
CA ALA A 6 -32.13 -49.76 1.40
C ALA A 6 -31.83 -48.58 2.37
N PHE A 7 -31.33 -48.91 3.57
CA PHE A 7 -30.96 -47.90 4.56
C PHE A 7 -29.71 -47.09 4.14
N ALA A 8 -28.71 -47.79 3.54
CA ALA A 8 -27.53 -47.13 3.00
C ALA A 8 -27.87 -46.24 1.80
N LEU A 9 -28.80 -46.65 0.95
CA LEU A 9 -29.26 -45.87 -0.20
C LEU A 9 -30.05 -44.63 0.28
N LEU A 10 -30.89 -44.78 1.32
CA LEU A 10 -31.67 -43.69 1.90
C LEU A 10 -30.75 -42.67 2.57
N LEU A 11 -29.71 -43.11 3.31
CA LEU A 11 -28.68 -42.24 3.89
C LEU A 11 -27.89 -41.50 2.82
N PHE A 12 -27.57 -42.18 1.73
CA PHE A 12 -26.87 -41.56 0.60
C PHE A 12 -27.72 -40.50 -0.10
N ILE A 13 -29.02 -40.77 -0.30
CA ILE A 13 -29.98 -39.82 -0.86
C ILE A 13 -30.16 -38.63 0.10
N LEU A 14 -30.25 -38.87 1.41
CA LEU A 14 -30.38 -37.82 2.43
C LEU A 14 -29.10 -36.94 2.46
N MET A 15 -27.92 -37.51 2.33
CA MET A 15 -26.67 -36.76 2.19
C MET A 15 -26.64 -35.88 0.95
N ILE A 16 -27.29 -36.27 -0.14
CA ILE A 16 -27.31 -35.46 -1.36
C ILE A 16 -28.26 -34.28 -1.22
N PHE A 17 -29.42 -34.44 -0.56
CA PHE A 17 -30.47 -33.43 -0.54
C PHE A 17 -30.51 -32.53 0.69
N VAL A 18 -29.82 -32.91 1.78
CA VAL A 18 -29.78 -32.08 3.01
C VAL A 18 -28.39 -31.49 3.22
N PRO A 19 -28.18 -30.20 2.87
CA PRO A 19 -26.84 -29.57 2.89
C PRO A 19 -26.15 -29.59 4.27
N SER A 20 -26.94 -29.57 5.36
CA SER A 20 -26.44 -29.56 6.74
C SER A 20 -25.83 -30.89 7.23
N ILE A 21 -25.99 -31.99 6.47
CA ILE A 21 -25.48 -33.31 6.84
C ILE A 21 -24.20 -33.67 6.03
N ARG A 22 -23.77 -32.82 5.13
CA ARG A 22 -22.60 -33.05 4.29
C ARG A 22 -21.29 -32.79 5.05
N PRO A 23 -20.47 -33.81 5.34
CA PRO A 23 -19.11 -33.54 5.82
C PRO A 23 -18.32 -32.90 4.68
N ALA A 24 -17.83 -31.69 4.88
CA ALA A 24 -17.17 -30.87 3.87
C ALA A 24 -15.99 -31.54 3.13
N ALA A 25 -15.45 -32.66 3.67
CA ALA A 25 -14.31 -33.36 3.11
C ALA A 25 -14.66 -34.47 2.10
N ILE A 26 -15.92 -34.94 2.01
CA ILE A 26 -16.29 -36.11 1.18
C ILE A 26 -16.83 -35.69 -0.21
N PHE A 27 -17.36 -34.46 -0.31
CA PHE A 27 -18.04 -34.00 -1.51
C PHE A 27 -17.13 -33.71 -2.73
N PRO A 28 -15.92 -33.15 -2.58
CA PRO A 28 -15.04 -32.95 -3.74
C PRO A 28 -14.59 -34.26 -4.41
N ALA A 29 -14.50 -35.36 -3.63
CA ALA A 29 -14.06 -36.63 -4.14
C ALA A 29 -15.17 -37.43 -4.85
N LEU A 30 -16.44 -37.13 -4.56
CA LEU A 30 -17.61 -37.84 -5.16
C LEU A 30 -18.23 -37.05 -6.31
N SER A 31 -17.86 -35.83 -6.54
CA SER A 31 -18.36 -35.02 -7.66
C SER A 31 -17.65 -35.26 -8.99
N LEU A 32 -17.04 -36.43 -9.18
CA LEU A 32 -16.48 -37.00 -10.44
C LEU A 32 -17.09 -36.40 -11.73
N GLY A 33 -17.09 -35.10 -11.91
CA GLY A 33 -17.52 -34.42 -13.14
C GLY A 33 -19.01 -34.48 -13.47
N LEU A 34 -19.86 -35.07 -12.62
CA LEU A 34 -21.31 -35.23 -12.85
C LEU A 34 -22.13 -34.04 -12.34
N PHE A 35 -21.60 -33.31 -11.39
CA PHE A 35 -22.13 -32.01 -10.98
C PHE A 35 -21.02 -31.04 -11.25
N GLY A 36 -21.24 -30.05 -12.09
CA GLY A 36 -20.24 -29.08 -12.48
C GLY A 36 -19.47 -28.57 -11.25
N ALA A 37 -18.17 -28.45 -11.40
CA ALA A 37 -17.30 -27.91 -10.35
C ALA A 37 -18.01 -26.71 -9.74
N ASP A 38 -18.17 -26.76 -8.41
CA ASP A 38 -18.88 -25.71 -7.68
C ASP A 38 -18.16 -24.39 -7.99
N GLU A 39 -18.73 -23.57 -8.88
CA GLU A 39 -18.13 -22.27 -9.26
C GLU A 39 -17.81 -21.42 -8.03
N ALA A 40 -18.58 -21.58 -6.95
CA ALA A 40 -18.35 -20.94 -5.67
C ALA A 40 -17.02 -21.38 -5.02
N PHE A 41 -16.58 -22.63 -5.16
CA PHE A 41 -15.32 -23.09 -4.57
C PHE A 41 -14.09 -22.56 -5.32
N GLN A 42 -14.20 -22.35 -6.62
CA GLN A 42 -13.13 -21.73 -7.43
C GLN A 42 -13.07 -20.21 -7.18
N LEU A 43 -14.20 -19.55 -6.92
CA LEU A 43 -14.28 -18.12 -6.67
C LEU A 43 -13.69 -17.71 -5.31
N GLU A 44 -13.68 -18.59 -4.30
CA GLU A 44 -13.04 -18.29 -3.01
C GLU A 44 -11.52 -18.13 -3.10
N THR A 45 -10.88 -18.79 -4.04
CA THR A 45 -9.41 -18.76 -4.22
C THR A 45 -8.94 -17.83 -5.32
N VAL A 46 -9.85 -17.41 -6.21
CA VAL A 46 -9.55 -16.50 -7.32
C VAL A 46 -10.08 -15.12 -7.01
N ARG A 47 -9.19 -14.13 -6.92
CA ARG A 47 -9.56 -12.72 -6.85
C ARG A 47 -9.45 -12.12 -8.25
N TYR A 48 -10.59 -11.76 -8.80
CA TYR A 48 -10.66 -11.04 -10.08
C TYR A 48 -10.82 -9.54 -9.82
N TYR A 49 -9.99 -8.76 -10.46
CA TYR A 49 -10.07 -7.30 -10.44
C TYR A 49 -10.14 -6.79 -11.87
N ASP A 50 -11.23 -6.09 -12.20
CA ASP A 50 -11.30 -5.34 -13.46
C ASP A 50 -10.61 -3.99 -13.27
N LEU A 51 -9.44 -3.84 -13.87
CA LEU A 51 -8.64 -2.62 -13.82
C LEU A 51 -8.90 -1.68 -15.00
N SER A 52 -9.86 -2.00 -15.88
CA SER A 52 -10.13 -1.19 -17.09
C SER A 52 -10.55 0.24 -16.78
N ASN A 53 -11.15 0.46 -15.60
CA ASN A 53 -11.62 1.76 -15.14
C ASN A 53 -10.83 2.32 -13.95
N VAL A 54 -9.73 1.68 -13.55
CA VAL A 54 -8.84 2.16 -12.50
C VAL A 54 -7.81 3.08 -13.15
N GLY A 55 -8.16 4.34 -13.26
CA GLY A 55 -7.26 5.37 -13.76
C GLY A 55 -7.40 6.62 -12.91
N GLY A 56 -6.28 7.26 -12.60
CA GLY A 56 -6.30 8.55 -11.94
C GLY A 56 -6.79 9.64 -12.87
N THR A 57 -7.43 10.64 -12.33
CA THR A 57 -7.92 11.81 -13.08
C THR A 57 -7.35 13.11 -12.52
N SER A 58 -7.36 14.17 -13.34
CA SER A 58 -6.88 15.50 -12.93
C SER A 58 -7.66 16.12 -11.77
N ARG A 59 -8.80 15.54 -11.38
CA ARG A 59 -9.67 15.99 -10.29
C ARG A 59 -10.05 14.81 -9.39
N GLY A 60 -9.06 14.01 -9.01
CA GLY A 60 -9.26 12.80 -8.24
C GLY A 60 -10.00 13.00 -6.92
N TRP A 61 -9.85 14.16 -6.27
CA TRP A 61 -10.58 14.50 -5.04
C TRP A 61 -12.10 14.60 -5.21
N GLU A 62 -12.60 14.91 -6.41
CA GLU A 62 -14.04 14.95 -6.69
C GLU A 62 -14.64 13.58 -6.98
N ARG A 63 -13.78 12.63 -7.35
CA ARG A 63 -14.15 11.25 -7.65
C ARG A 63 -13.81 10.29 -6.51
N GLU A 64 -13.36 10.83 -5.38
CA GLU A 64 -12.95 10.06 -4.21
C GLU A 64 -11.87 9.02 -4.54
N GLU A 65 -10.95 9.37 -5.45
CA GLU A 65 -9.87 8.48 -5.86
C GLU A 65 -8.88 8.25 -4.71
N ARG A 66 -8.55 6.98 -4.47
CA ARG A 66 -7.64 6.62 -3.37
C ARG A 66 -6.19 6.76 -3.78
N ILE A 67 -5.38 7.23 -2.84
CA ILE A 67 -3.95 7.44 -2.98
C ILE A 67 -3.21 6.49 -2.05
N LEU A 68 -2.18 5.80 -2.56
CA LEU A 68 -1.20 5.13 -1.74
C LEU A 68 0.01 6.06 -1.54
N LEU A 69 0.19 6.59 -0.32
CA LEU A 69 1.38 7.35 0.04
C LEU A 69 2.46 6.39 0.55
N CYS A 70 3.59 6.35 -0.14
CA CYS A 70 4.71 5.47 0.14
C CYS A 70 5.91 6.26 0.67
N ALA A 71 6.42 5.87 1.83
CA ALA A 71 7.62 6.45 2.44
C ALA A 71 8.60 5.38 2.92
N PRO A 72 9.70 5.13 2.18
CA PRO A 72 10.79 4.31 2.68
C PRO A 72 11.61 5.10 3.70
N LEU A 73 11.88 4.48 4.85
CA LEU A 73 12.53 5.09 6.01
C LEU A 73 13.83 4.35 6.34
N ARG A 74 14.87 5.12 6.58
CA ARG A 74 16.14 4.63 7.09
C ARG A 74 16.85 5.74 7.86
N ASP A 75 17.17 5.49 9.13
CA ASP A 75 17.77 6.49 10.03
C ASP A 75 17.01 7.82 9.94
N ALA A 76 15.68 7.76 10.05
CA ALA A 76 14.75 8.84 9.72
C ALA A 76 14.17 9.54 10.96
N ALA A 77 14.52 9.11 12.17
CA ALA A 77 13.97 9.65 13.41
C ALA A 77 13.96 11.19 13.49
N PRO A 78 15.01 11.92 13.08
CA PRO A 78 15.02 13.39 13.15
C PRO A 78 13.98 14.06 12.25
N HIS A 79 13.56 13.40 11.17
CA HIS A 79 12.68 13.98 10.16
C HIS A 79 11.19 13.62 10.38
N LEU A 80 10.91 12.55 11.13
CA LEU A 80 9.54 12.04 11.33
C LEU A 80 8.57 13.08 11.89
N PRO A 81 8.91 13.90 12.91
CA PRO A 81 7.97 14.90 13.45
C PRO A 81 7.52 15.91 12.40
N MET A 82 8.46 16.40 11.58
CA MET A 82 8.17 17.30 10.48
C MET A 82 7.31 16.63 9.41
N PHE A 83 7.66 15.42 9.02
CA PHE A 83 6.91 14.63 8.04
C PHE A 83 5.45 14.43 8.47
N PHE A 84 5.20 14.05 9.73
CA PHE A 84 3.85 13.89 10.26
C PHE A 84 3.09 15.21 10.37
N SER A 85 3.78 16.32 10.66
CA SER A 85 3.17 17.67 10.58
C SER A 85 2.67 17.95 9.16
N HIS A 86 3.46 17.60 8.13
CA HIS A 86 3.03 17.79 6.75
C HIS A 86 1.84 16.88 6.40
N LEU A 87 1.82 15.62 6.83
CA LEU A 87 0.70 14.71 6.60
C LEU A 87 -0.61 15.25 7.15
N ARG A 88 -0.60 15.78 8.41
CA ARG A 88 -1.79 16.34 9.06
C ARG A 88 -2.35 17.57 8.35
N ASN A 89 -1.52 18.27 7.60
CA ASN A 89 -1.89 19.52 6.91
C ASN A 89 -2.29 19.30 5.45
N LEU A 90 -2.24 18.07 4.93
CA LEU A 90 -2.71 17.79 3.58
C LEU A 90 -4.18 18.16 3.41
N THR A 91 -4.51 18.79 2.29
CA THR A 91 -5.88 19.22 1.96
C THR A 91 -6.71 18.10 1.33
N TYR A 92 -6.05 17.10 0.74
CA TYR A 92 -6.72 15.91 0.21
C TYR A 92 -7.44 15.14 1.34
N PRO A 93 -8.67 14.61 1.11
CA PRO A 93 -9.38 13.89 2.16
C PRO A 93 -8.57 12.73 2.73
N HIS A 94 -8.21 12.79 4.01
CA HIS A 94 -7.29 11.86 4.64
C HIS A 94 -7.78 10.41 4.56
N GLN A 95 -9.08 10.16 4.68
CA GLN A 95 -9.68 8.82 4.56
C GLN A 95 -9.46 8.18 3.19
N LEU A 96 -9.09 8.94 2.17
CA LEU A 96 -8.74 8.47 0.84
C LEU A 96 -7.23 8.26 0.65
N ILE A 97 -6.42 8.54 1.67
CA ILE A 97 -4.96 8.34 1.65
C ILE A 97 -4.64 7.13 2.51
N ASP A 98 -4.11 6.09 1.89
CA ASP A 98 -3.53 4.94 2.58
C ASP A 98 -2.02 5.19 2.76
N LEU A 99 -1.50 4.95 3.96
CA LEU A 99 -0.11 5.19 4.30
C LEU A 99 0.68 3.88 4.30
N ALA A 100 1.82 3.87 3.63
CA ALA A 100 2.71 2.72 3.62
C ALA A 100 4.15 3.13 3.94
N PHE A 101 4.68 2.58 5.02
CA PHE A 101 6.03 2.82 5.51
C PHE A 101 6.85 1.55 5.37
N LEU A 102 8.09 1.69 4.91
CA LEU A 102 9.07 0.60 4.95
C LEU A 102 10.26 1.06 5.77
N VAL A 103 10.45 0.47 6.93
CA VAL A 103 11.63 0.69 7.78
C VAL A 103 12.65 -0.41 7.48
N GLY A 104 13.87 -0.02 7.13
CA GLY A 104 14.91 -0.99 6.82
C GLY A 104 16.32 -0.49 7.14
N ASP A 105 17.15 -1.40 7.67
CA ASP A 105 18.56 -1.14 8.03
C ASP A 105 18.76 0.13 8.90
N SER A 106 17.76 0.55 9.68
CA SER A 106 17.84 1.70 10.60
C SER A 106 18.61 1.33 11.87
N LYS A 107 19.42 2.27 12.34
CA LYS A 107 20.22 2.15 13.57
C LYS A 107 19.77 3.09 14.68
N ASP A 108 18.89 4.00 14.34
CA ASP A 108 18.30 5.00 15.23
C ASP A 108 16.90 4.57 15.72
N GLU A 109 16.23 5.45 16.46
CA GLU A 109 14.91 5.23 17.02
C GLU A 109 13.78 5.45 15.96
N THR A 110 14.04 5.21 14.67
CA THR A 110 13.04 5.42 13.61
C THR A 110 11.77 4.60 13.84
N LEU A 111 11.88 3.30 14.13
CA LEU A 111 10.71 2.44 14.27
C LEU A 111 9.90 2.73 15.53
N PRO A 112 10.49 2.88 16.73
CA PRO A 112 9.76 3.29 17.92
C PRO A 112 9.05 4.62 17.76
N LEU A 113 9.76 5.65 17.27
CA LEU A 113 9.18 6.98 17.06
C LEU A 113 8.07 6.96 16.02
N LEU A 114 8.21 6.20 14.94
CA LEU A 114 7.15 6.00 13.95
C LEU A 114 5.89 5.42 14.60
N SER A 115 6.05 4.40 15.45
CA SER A 115 4.93 3.77 16.18
C SER A 115 4.19 4.78 17.06
N ASP A 116 4.93 5.61 17.82
CA ASP A 116 4.36 6.61 18.71
C ASP A 116 3.58 7.68 17.92
N LEU A 117 4.15 8.19 16.84
CA LEU A 117 3.51 9.17 15.97
C LEU A 117 2.27 8.62 15.25
N LEU A 118 2.28 7.36 14.87
CA LEU A 118 1.11 6.68 14.29
C LEU A 118 0.02 6.48 15.34
N ALA A 119 0.37 6.11 16.57
CA ALA A 119 -0.59 6.01 17.66
C ALA A 119 -1.25 7.36 17.96
N GLU A 120 -0.46 8.44 17.98
CA GLU A 120 -0.98 9.81 18.12
C GLU A 120 -1.92 10.20 16.97
N LEU A 121 -1.55 9.85 15.73
CA LEU A 121 -2.37 10.13 14.54
C LEU A 121 -3.72 9.40 14.60
N GLN A 122 -3.73 8.15 15.02
CA GLN A 122 -4.94 7.33 15.16
C GLN A 122 -5.81 7.72 16.36
N ALA A 123 -5.23 8.31 17.41
CA ALA A 123 -5.94 8.77 18.58
C ALA A 123 -6.72 10.09 18.33
N ASN A 124 -6.58 10.70 17.16
CA ASN A 124 -7.28 11.94 16.83
C ASN A 124 -8.79 11.70 16.76
N PRO A 125 -9.61 12.42 17.56
CA PRO A 125 -11.07 12.23 17.58
C PRO A 125 -11.76 12.77 16.32
N ASP A 126 -11.09 13.61 15.53
CA ASP A 126 -11.65 14.12 14.28
C ASP A 126 -11.51 13.09 13.17
N ILE A 127 -12.64 12.49 12.79
CA ILE A 127 -12.71 11.48 11.73
C ILE A 127 -12.20 12.00 10.38
N LYS A 128 -12.23 13.33 10.16
CA LYS A 128 -11.68 13.94 8.94
C LYS A 128 -10.15 13.91 8.91
N GLN A 129 -9.52 13.77 10.06
CA GLN A 129 -8.07 13.66 10.21
C GLN A 129 -7.60 12.20 10.20
N THR A 130 -8.53 11.24 10.11
CA THR A 130 -8.22 9.82 10.07
C THR A 130 -7.80 9.42 8.66
N PHE A 131 -6.62 8.82 8.55
CA PHE A 131 -6.13 8.24 7.29
C PHE A 131 -6.83 6.91 7.01
N GLY A 132 -6.71 6.43 5.78
CA GLY A 132 -7.20 5.11 5.38
C GLY A 132 -6.39 3.98 6.05
N GLU A 133 -6.03 2.95 5.28
CA GLU A 133 -5.20 1.86 5.79
C GLU A 133 -3.77 2.35 6.06
N ILE A 134 -3.20 1.95 7.21
CA ILE A 134 -1.81 2.25 7.55
C ILE A 134 -1.02 0.94 7.63
N SER A 135 -0.02 0.81 6.78
CA SER A 135 0.85 -0.36 6.70
C SER A 135 2.27 0.01 7.10
N VAL A 136 2.83 -0.68 8.09
CA VAL A 136 4.26 -0.56 8.45
C VAL A 136 4.93 -1.89 8.14
N LEU A 137 5.94 -1.85 7.30
CA LEU A 137 6.75 -3.00 6.95
C LEU A 137 8.17 -2.79 7.47
N GLU A 138 8.74 -3.84 8.04
CA GLU A 138 10.13 -3.86 8.45
C GLU A 138 10.89 -4.85 7.58
N LYS A 139 11.97 -4.39 6.94
CA LYS A 139 12.81 -5.25 6.12
C LYS A 139 14.20 -4.72 5.96
N ASP A 140 15.16 -5.47 6.49
CA ASP A 140 16.57 -5.24 6.27
C ASP A 140 17.02 -5.86 4.95
N PHE A 141 17.79 -5.09 4.18
CA PHE A 141 18.40 -5.53 2.93
C PHE A 141 19.88 -5.92 3.11
N GLY A 142 20.36 -5.88 4.35
CA GLY A 142 21.74 -6.27 4.71
C GLY A 142 22.80 -5.36 4.13
N GLN A 143 22.47 -4.12 3.80
CA GLN A 143 23.39 -3.22 3.16
C GLN A 143 24.22 -2.45 4.17
N LYS A 144 25.51 -2.77 4.20
CA LYS A 144 26.52 -1.97 4.89
C LYS A 144 26.85 -0.72 4.05
N VAL A 145 25.89 0.18 3.92
CA VAL A 145 26.15 1.47 3.29
C VAL A 145 26.75 2.38 4.37
N ASN A 146 28.06 2.69 4.24
CA ASN A 146 28.66 3.75 5.04
C ASN A 146 27.93 5.04 4.76
N GLN A 147 27.35 5.64 5.80
CA GLN A 147 26.63 6.91 5.70
C GLN A 147 27.57 8.13 5.80
N ASP A 148 28.90 7.91 5.86
CA ASP A 148 29.89 8.99 5.89
C ASP A 148 29.75 9.92 4.69
N VAL A 149 29.75 11.21 4.97
CA VAL A 149 29.52 12.27 3.97
C VAL A 149 30.54 12.19 2.82
N GLU A 150 31.79 11.80 3.10
CA GLU A 150 32.85 11.66 2.09
C GLU A 150 32.63 10.46 1.15
N SER A 151 32.11 9.35 1.66
CA SER A 151 31.82 8.16 0.83
C SER A 151 30.55 8.30 -0.02
N ARG A 152 29.66 9.26 0.30
CA ARG A 152 28.41 9.50 -0.44
C ARG A 152 28.63 10.02 -1.87
N HIS A 153 29.74 10.68 -2.13
CA HIS A 153 30.03 11.30 -3.43
C HIS A 153 30.74 10.38 -4.43
N GLY A 154 31.18 9.20 -4.01
CA GLY A 154 31.79 8.22 -4.91
C GLY A 154 30.74 7.61 -5.85
N PHE A 155 31.01 7.56 -7.16
CA PHE A 155 30.12 7.03 -8.20
C PHE A 155 29.63 5.60 -7.88
N ALA A 156 30.50 4.73 -7.38
CA ALA A 156 30.15 3.36 -6.99
C ALA A 156 29.22 3.31 -5.77
N ALA A 157 29.41 4.19 -4.78
CA ALA A 157 28.54 4.29 -3.59
C ALA A 157 27.14 4.80 -3.96
N GLN A 158 27.06 5.75 -4.90
CA GLN A 158 25.78 6.22 -5.42
C GLN A 158 25.00 5.15 -6.17
N ALA A 159 25.68 4.32 -6.99
CA ALA A 159 25.05 3.23 -7.71
C ALA A 159 24.46 2.18 -6.75
N SER A 160 25.22 1.79 -5.72
CA SER A 160 24.75 0.88 -4.67
C SER A 160 23.55 1.45 -3.93
N ARG A 161 23.58 2.72 -3.52
CA ARG A 161 22.48 3.40 -2.83
C ARG A 161 21.22 3.46 -3.67
N ARG A 162 21.32 3.82 -4.97
CA ARG A 162 20.19 3.84 -5.90
C ARG A 162 19.56 2.47 -6.08
N LYS A 163 20.40 1.42 -6.18
CA LYS A 163 19.90 0.04 -6.27
C LYS A 163 19.11 -0.36 -5.03
N SER A 164 19.60 -0.04 -3.85
CA SER A 164 18.92 -0.32 -2.58
C SER A 164 17.61 0.41 -2.46
N MET A 165 17.60 1.70 -2.80
CA MET A 165 16.39 2.50 -2.79
C MET A 165 15.36 1.95 -3.78
N ALA A 166 15.76 1.58 -4.99
CA ALA A 166 14.87 0.95 -5.95
C ALA A 166 14.30 -0.38 -5.44
N GLN A 167 15.14 -1.18 -4.79
CA GLN A 167 14.72 -2.45 -4.20
C GLN A 167 13.72 -2.24 -3.05
N ALA A 168 13.97 -1.28 -2.17
CA ALA A 168 13.08 -0.91 -1.08
C ALA A 168 11.73 -0.40 -1.61
N ARG A 169 11.75 0.47 -2.62
CA ARG A 169 10.53 0.98 -3.26
C ARG A 169 9.72 -0.13 -3.93
N ASN A 170 10.36 -1.05 -4.64
CA ASN A 170 9.66 -2.18 -5.25
C ASN A 170 9.00 -3.08 -4.20
N TRP A 171 9.69 -3.34 -3.09
CA TRP A 171 9.15 -4.13 -1.98
C TRP A 171 7.92 -3.45 -1.36
N LEU A 172 8.05 -2.17 -1.03
CA LEU A 172 6.96 -1.40 -0.44
C LEU A 172 5.74 -1.38 -1.35
N LEU A 173 5.94 -1.07 -2.63
CA LEU A 173 4.86 -1.05 -3.60
C LEU A 173 4.18 -2.41 -3.74
N SER A 174 4.96 -3.49 -3.88
CA SER A 174 4.41 -4.84 -4.05
C SER A 174 3.61 -5.30 -2.84
N ALA A 175 3.96 -4.85 -1.63
CA ALA A 175 3.26 -5.22 -0.41
C ALA A 175 2.00 -4.39 -0.15
N ALA A 176 2.03 -3.09 -0.48
CA ALA A 176 1.00 -2.14 -0.08
C ALA A 176 0.00 -1.78 -1.19
N LEU A 177 0.37 -1.92 -2.47
CA LEU A 177 -0.51 -1.55 -3.57
C LEU A 177 -1.76 -2.44 -3.60
N ARG A 178 -2.92 -1.78 -3.76
CA ARG A 178 -4.22 -2.44 -3.91
C ARG A 178 -4.88 -1.98 -5.22
N PRO A 179 -5.78 -2.79 -5.81
CA PRO A 179 -6.53 -2.40 -7.01
C PRO A 179 -7.41 -1.17 -6.82
N THR A 180 -7.66 -0.77 -5.59
CA THR A 180 -8.46 0.42 -5.24
C THR A 180 -7.66 1.72 -5.32
N HIS A 181 -6.33 1.66 -5.42
CA HIS A 181 -5.50 2.85 -5.52
C HIS A 181 -5.45 3.35 -6.97
N SER A 182 -5.85 4.59 -7.18
CA SER A 182 -5.74 5.28 -8.48
C SER A 182 -4.40 6.00 -8.64
N TRP A 183 -3.74 6.33 -7.53
CA TRP A 183 -2.49 7.07 -7.49
C TRP A 183 -1.51 6.47 -6.50
N VAL A 184 -0.22 6.58 -6.82
CA VAL A 184 0.88 6.29 -5.90
C VAL A 184 1.71 7.56 -5.71
N TYR A 185 1.80 8.05 -4.48
CA TYR A 185 2.60 9.21 -4.13
C TYR A 185 3.82 8.79 -3.32
N TRP A 186 5.00 8.98 -3.91
CA TRP A 186 6.28 8.76 -3.22
C TRP A 186 6.71 10.02 -2.49
N ARG A 187 6.92 9.90 -1.19
CA ARG A 187 7.34 11.02 -0.36
C ARG A 187 8.58 10.65 0.44
N ASP A 188 9.68 11.36 0.18
CA ASP A 188 10.88 11.26 1.01
C ASP A 188 10.64 12.01 2.33
N VAL A 189 11.14 11.46 3.44
CA VAL A 189 10.86 11.95 4.80
C VAL A 189 11.58 13.27 5.12
N ASP A 190 12.68 13.55 4.43
CA ASP A 190 13.55 14.71 4.62
C ASP A 190 13.14 15.94 3.79
N VAL A 191 11.98 15.90 3.16
CA VAL A 191 11.45 17.05 2.41
C VAL A 191 10.95 18.12 3.39
N GLU A 192 11.68 19.22 3.49
CA GLU A 192 11.43 20.29 4.46
C GLU A 192 10.16 21.10 4.17
N THR A 193 9.87 21.34 2.90
CA THR A 193 8.72 22.16 2.49
C THR A 193 7.96 21.52 1.34
N ALA A 194 6.64 21.57 1.42
CA ALA A 194 5.73 21.26 0.32
C ALA A 194 4.40 21.98 0.56
N PRO A 195 3.71 22.40 -0.49
CA PRO A 195 2.36 22.95 -0.31
C PRO A 195 1.43 21.86 0.25
N PHE A 196 0.46 22.26 1.06
CA PHE A 196 -0.53 21.34 1.62
C PHE A 196 -1.45 20.74 0.53
N THR A 197 -1.54 21.42 -0.60
CA THR A 197 -2.30 21.03 -1.81
C THR A 197 -1.49 20.16 -2.77
N ILE A 198 -0.32 19.67 -2.38
CA ILE A 198 0.62 18.98 -3.29
C ILE A 198 -0.02 17.84 -4.08
N LEU A 199 -0.91 17.08 -3.49
CA LEU A 199 -1.57 15.96 -4.14
C LEU A 199 -2.49 16.44 -5.26
N GLU A 200 -3.34 17.42 -4.97
CA GLU A 200 -4.24 18.03 -5.94
C GLU A 200 -3.45 18.77 -7.04
N ASP A 201 -2.37 19.46 -6.66
CA ASP A 201 -1.54 20.18 -7.61
C ASP A 201 -0.87 19.23 -8.62
N LEU A 202 -0.35 18.09 -8.16
CA LEU A 202 0.22 17.07 -9.03
C LEU A 202 -0.85 16.45 -9.94
N MET A 203 -2.02 16.11 -9.41
CA MET A 203 -3.12 15.52 -10.19
C MET A 203 -3.60 16.43 -11.32
N ARG A 204 -3.64 17.76 -11.12
CA ARG A 204 -4.08 18.74 -12.14
C ARG A 204 -3.29 18.67 -13.42
N HIS A 205 -2.04 18.21 -13.37
CA HIS A 205 -1.23 18.05 -14.56
C HIS A 205 -1.67 16.89 -15.47
N ASN A 206 -2.53 15.99 -14.98
CA ASN A 206 -3.07 14.85 -15.73
C ASN A 206 -2.00 14.04 -16.47
N LYS A 207 -0.97 13.63 -15.75
CA LYS A 207 0.17 12.85 -16.26
C LYS A 207 0.27 11.52 -15.53
N ASP A 208 0.65 10.47 -16.25
CA ASP A 208 0.88 9.14 -15.66
C ASP A 208 2.03 9.15 -14.66
N VAL A 209 3.04 9.96 -14.89
CA VAL A 209 4.19 10.16 -13.98
C VAL A 209 4.52 11.65 -13.95
N ILE A 210 4.63 12.19 -12.72
CA ILE A 210 5.02 13.57 -12.51
C ILE A 210 5.96 13.67 -11.30
N VAL A 211 7.00 14.49 -11.43
CA VAL A 211 7.95 14.78 -10.36
C VAL A 211 7.99 16.28 -10.17
N PRO A 212 7.69 16.80 -8.96
CA PRO A 212 7.83 18.23 -8.69
C PRO A 212 9.31 18.64 -8.75
N SER A 213 9.60 19.80 -9.31
CA SER A 213 10.94 20.39 -9.26
C SER A 213 11.27 20.87 -7.85
N LYS A 214 12.51 20.66 -7.42
CA LYS A 214 13.01 21.24 -6.18
C LYS A 214 13.32 22.72 -6.41
N CYS A 215 12.56 23.63 -5.80
CA CYS A 215 12.97 25.03 -5.70
C CYS A 215 14.09 25.15 -4.66
N THR A 216 15.28 25.51 -5.08
CA THR A 216 16.31 25.99 -4.17
C THR A 216 16.05 27.46 -3.86
N HIS A 217 16.28 27.88 -2.63
CA HIS A 217 15.96 29.22 -2.11
C HIS A 217 16.63 30.40 -2.86
N GLY A 218 17.26 30.15 -4.01
CA GLY A 218 17.90 31.15 -4.87
C GLY A 218 17.16 31.45 -6.18
N ASP A 219 16.18 30.65 -6.58
CA ASP A 219 15.57 30.73 -7.93
C ASP A 219 14.25 31.51 -7.98
N ALA A 220 13.87 32.16 -6.87
CA ALA A 220 12.61 32.93 -6.80
C ALA A 220 12.57 34.22 -7.60
N LEU A 221 13.59 34.57 -8.39
CA LEU A 221 13.68 35.84 -9.12
C LEU A 221 13.79 35.73 -10.65
N HIS A 222 13.64 34.53 -11.25
CA HIS A 222 13.52 34.42 -12.70
C HIS A 222 12.23 33.65 -13.04
N GLY A 223 11.16 34.44 -13.05
CA GLY A 223 9.95 34.07 -13.75
C GLY A 223 10.21 34.18 -15.25
N ASP A 224 10.50 33.09 -15.92
CA ASP A 224 10.39 32.97 -17.35
C ASP A 224 9.35 31.91 -17.68
N SER A 225 8.29 32.47 -18.24
CA SER A 225 7.20 31.82 -18.96
C SER A 225 7.73 30.89 -20.05
N TYR A 226 7.26 29.64 -20.04
CA TYR A 226 7.06 28.86 -21.24
C TYR A 226 5.74 28.09 -21.14
#